data_c0e49137bec3bc8d278e39da5fb59a4a
#
_entry.id   c0e49137bec3bc8d278e39da5fb59a4a
#
_cell.length_a   1.000
_cell.length_b   1.000
_cell.length_c   1.000
_cell.angle_alpha   90.00
_cell.angle_beta   90.00
_cell.angle_gamma   90.00
#
_symmetry.space_group_name_H-M   'P 1'
#
loop_
_entity.id
_entity.type
_entity.pdbx_description
1 polymer ?
#
loop_
_entity_poly.entity_id
_entity_poly.type
_entity_poly.pdbx_seq_one_letter_code
_entity_poly.pdbx_strand_id
1 'polypeptide(L)'
;MFFLKFMCRNRKKLSLSRFELTHRTVHGNICCKGRGFLSVEERWGMRNCRDMINKLLKIAFVGGDRRLVHAAAILAEEGHECALFGFDTYTGNVGSATRCDTLEDALSLADVVVLPLPATCDGITVQAPLSAKCILLDEIFTHVSRDTLIVYGGGCFKMEKHVPCGVTAVNYAARADFQTANAVPTAEAALAIAMRELPVTLAGLPVLVVGYGRIGKVLCRLLNAFGAKVYASARKSEDLVIAGIAGCTPVYTDCISKIAGDCRLIVNTVPKPVVGAQVLAHVKKDALVIDLASKPGGVDFEAAKAAGIKTLWALGLPGKVFPVSAGKILADTVLTVLAERSDGNC
;
A
#
# COMPACT_ATOMS: atom_id res chain seq x y z
N MET A 1 -16.06 18.20 48.82
CA MET A 1 -17.12 19.24 48.96
C MET A 1 -16.48 20.60 48.69
N PHE A 2 -16.12 20.86 47.42
CA PHE A 2 -15.65 22.14 46.87
C PHE A 2 -15.37 21.91 45.36
N PHE A 3 -16.41 21.84 44.52
CA PHE A 3 -16.29 21.97 43.06
C PHE A 3 -17.69 21.96 42.43
N LEU A 4 -18.57 22.87 42.91
CA LEU A 4 -19.92 23.08 42.30
C LEU A 4 -20.42 24.49 42.63
N LYS A 5 -19.71 25.50 42.10
CA LYS A 5 -20.21 26.88 42.10
C LYS A 5 -19.39 27.76 41.14
N PHE A 6 -19.56 27.53 39.82
CA PHE A 6 -19.15 28.56 38.85
C PHE A 6 -19.74 28.25 37.46
N MET A 7 -21.04 28.19 37.34
CA MET A 7 -21.75 28.32 36.06
C MET A 7 -23.23 28.67 36.29
N CYS A 8 -23.47 29.91 36.68
CA CYS A 8 -24.81 30.48 36.62
C CYS A 8 -24.72 31.99 36.55
N ARG A 9 -24.49 32.52 35.33
CA ARG A 9 -24.85 33.93 34.95
C ARG A 9 -24.46 34.13 33.47
N ASN A 10 -25.45 33.87 32.59
CA ASN A 10 -25.79 34.73 31.47
C ASN A 10 -26.83 34.03 30.59
N ARG A 11 -28.11 34.15 31.02
CA ARG A 11 -29.25 33.93 30.13
C ARG A 11 -29.48 35.22 29.37
N LYS A 12 -29.15 35.31 28.10
CA LYS A 12 -29.82 36.19 27.15
C LYS A 12 -30.73 35.35 26.28
N LYS A 13 -32.04 35.66 26.42
CA LYS A 13 -33.14 35.12 25.63
C LYS A 13 -32.91 35.42 24.15
N LEU A 14 -32.97 34.42 23.31
CA LEU A 14 -33.24 34.54 21.88
C LEU A 14 -34.55 33.80 21.60
N SER A 15 -35.52 34.59 21.09
CA SER A 15 -36.87 34.21 20.77
C SER A 15 -36.91 33.19 19.63
N LEU A 16 -37.61 32.07 19.87
CA LEU A 16 -38.05 31.13 18.85
C LEU A 16 -39.24 31.73 18.10
N SER A 17 -39.05 32.13 16.84
CA SER A 17 -40.16 32.38 15.92
C SER A 17 -40.61 31.03 15.33
N ARG A 18 -41.90 30.76 15.50
CA ARG A 18 -42.64 29.65 14.93
C ARG A 18 -42.52 29.67 13.40
N PHE A 19 -42.12 28.56 12.81
CA PHE A 19 -42.41 28.25 11.41
C PHE A 19 -43.49 27.19 11.38
N GLU A 20 -44.66 27.58 10.88
CA GLU A 20 -45.79 26.71 10.59
C GLU A 20 -45.45 25.81 9.39
N LEU A 21 -45.60 24.52 9.60
CA LEU A 21 -45.57 23.52 8.51
C LEU A 21 -46.97 23.46 7.87
N THR A 22 -47.11 24.02 6.68
CA THR A 22 -48.24 23.70 5.80
C THR A 22 -47.95 22.44 5.01
N HIS A 23 -48.72 21.38 5.25
CA HIS A 23 -48.78 20.20 4.43
C HIS A 23 -49.26 20.54 3.03
N ARG A 24 -48.40 20.33 2.00
CA ARG A 24 -48.82 20.08 0.62
C ARG A 24 -48.13 18.78 0.16
N THR A 25 -48.97 17.77 0.02
CA THR A 25 -48.61 16.50 -0.65
C THR A 25 -48.38 16.79 -2.12
N VAL A 26 -47.12 16.61 -2.57
CA VAL A 26 -46.80 16.47 -3.98
C VAL A 26 -45.93 15.21 -4.09
N HIS A 27 -46.44 14.22 -4.81
CA HIS A 27 -45.68 13.03 -5.23
C HIS A 27 -44.51 13.50 -6.08
N GLY A 28 -43.34 13.41 -5.54
CA GLY A 28 -42.07 13.60 -6.26
C GLY A 28 -40.97 12.93 -5.44
N ASN A 29 -40.33 11.95 -6.02
CA ASN A 29 -39.20 11.22 -5.45
C ASN A 29 -38.13 12.20 -4.97
N ILE A 30 -38.07 12.52 -3.68
CA ILE A 30 -36.93 13.18 -3.07
C ILE A 30 -35.90 12.09 -2.75
N CYS A 31 -35.01 11.87 -3.68
CA CYS A 31 -33.77 11.12 -3.42
C CYS A 31 -32.94 11.94 -2.44
N CYS A 32 -32.97 11.57 -1.16
CA CYS A 32 -32.03 12.07 -0.17
C CYS A 32 -30.64 11.60 -0.55
N LYS A 33 -29.90 12.39 -1.33
CA LYS A 33 -28.46 12.25 -1.44
C LYS A 33 -27.85 12.55 -0.08
N GLY A 34 -27.79 11.53 0.77
CA GLY A 34 -26.89 11.53 1.91
C GLY A 34 -25.48 11.81 1.36
N ARG A 35 -24.75 12.72 1.97
CA ARG A 35 -23.31 12.88 1.72
C ARG A 35 -22.64 11.59 2.19
N GLY A 36 -22.63 10.58 1.32
CA GLY A 36 -21.82 9.40 1.50
C GLY A 36 -20.35 9.81 1.57
N PHE A 37 -19.58 9.14 2.39
CA PHE A 37 -18.12 9.23 2.35
C PHE A 37 -17.70 9.11 0.88
N LEU A 38 -16.97 10.11 0.38
CA LEU A 38 -16.38 10.08 -0.95
C LEU A 38 -15.61 8.76 -1.07
N SER A 39 -15.91 7.98 -2.10
CA SER A 39 -15.17 6.76 -2.38
C SER A 39 -13.68 7.11 -2.54
N VAL A 40 -12.81 6.14 -2.36
CA VAL A 40 -11.36 6.34 -2.58
C VAL A 40 -11.12 6.93 -3.97
N GLU A 41 -11.95 6.59 -4.95
CA GLU A 41 -11.95 7.09 -6.33
C GLU A 41 -12.19 8.60 -6.44
N GLU A 42 -13.17 9.12 -5.68
CA GLU A 42 -13.47 10.56 -5.64
C GLU A 42 -12.39 11.37 -4.94
N ARG A 43 -11.65 10.73 -4.05
CA ARG A 43 -10.62 11.38 -3.23
C ARG A 43 -9.27 11.51 -3.95
N TRP A 44 -8.97 10.66 -4.97
CA TRP A 44 -7.66 10.62 -5.63
C TRP A 44 -7.66 11.13 -7.08
N GLY A 45 -8.79 11.60 -7.61
CA GLY A 45 -8.86 12.17 -8.97
C GLY A 45 -8.62 11.17 -10.12
N MET A 46 -8.68 9.86 -9.84
CA MET A 46 -8.36 8.79 -10.81
C MET A 46 -9.50 8.49 -11.81
N ARG A 47 -10.57 9.31 -11.87
CA ARG A 47 -11.72 9.05 -12.74
C ARG A 47 -11.44 9.11 -14.23
N ASN A 48 -10.39 9.80 -14.65
CA ASN A 48 -10.16 10.07 -16.07
C ASN A 48 -9.48 8.94 -16.85
N CYS A 49 -8.80 7.98 -16.17
CA CYS A 49 -8.12 6.89 -16.89
C CYS A 49 -9.09 5.78 -17.35
N ARG A 50 -10.21 5.57 -16.63
CA ARG A 50 -11.19 4.52 -16.97
C ARG A 50 -11.96 4.84 -18.24
N ASP A 51 -12.29 6.11 -18.48
CA ASP A 51 -13.05 6.55 -19.66
C ASP A 51 -12.21 6.54 -20.95
N MET A 52 -10.89 6.41 -20.85
CA MET A 52 -9.96 6.43 -21.99
C MET A 52 -9.74 5.06 -22.63
N ILE A 53 -10.05 3.96 -21.91
CA ILE A 53 -9.88 2.60 -22.44
C ILE A 53 -11.21 2.09 -23.00
N ASN A 54 -11.52 2.47 -24.25
CA ASN A 54 -12.75 2.03 -24.95
C ASN A 54 -12.67 0.58 -25.48
N LYS A 55 -11.56 -0.14 -25.28
CA LYS A 55 -11.35 -1.50 -25.80
C LYS A 55 -11.44 -2.52 -24.67
N LEU A 56 -12.26 -3.55 -24.87
CA LEU A 56 -12.21 -4.76 -24.06
C LEU A 56 -10.86 -5.45 -24.30
N LEU A 57 -10.12 -5.72 -23.24
CA LEU A 57 -8.80 -6.35 -23.27
C LEU A 57 -8.83 -7.73 -22.65
N LYS A 58 -8.00 -8.62 -23.16
CA LYS A 58 -7.66 -9.89 -22.54
C LYS A 58 -6.43 -9.71 -21.65
N ILE A 59 -6.59 -9.92 -20.35
CA ILE A 59 -5.56 -9.69 -19.34
C ILE A 59 -5.27 -10.99 -18.63
N ALA A 60 -4.06 -11.51 -18.80
CA ALA A 60 -3.60 -12.71 -18.13
C ALA A 60 -2.83 -12.36 -16.85
N PHE A 61 -3.24 -12.90 -15.72
CA PHE A 61 -2.53 -12.82 -14.45
C PHE A 61 -1.80 -14.14 -14.21
N VAL A 62 -0.49 -14.10 -14.13
CA VAL A 62 0.32 -15.32 -14.00
C VAL A 62 1.10 -15.31 -12.70
N GLY A 63 0.76 -16.23 -11.80
CA GLY A 63 1.34 -16.34 -10.47
C GLY A 63 1.00 -15.16 -9.56
N GLY A 64 1.64 -15.13 -8.40
CA GLY A 64 1.47 -14.05 -7.42
C GLY A 64 0.61 -14.41 -6.22
N ASP A 65 0.38 -13.39 -5.40
CA ASP A 65 -0.40 -13.51 -4.19
C ASP A 65 -1.86 -13.02 -4.39
N ARG A 66 -2.61 -12.96 -3.30
CA ARG A 66 -4.02 -12.56 -3.30
C ARG A 66 -4.30 -11.19 -3.93
N ARG A 67 -3.30 -10.29 -4.03
CA ARG A 67 -3.46 -8.99 -4.70
C ARG A 67 -3.81 -9.15 -6.17
N LEU A 68 -3.14 -10.09 -6.85
CA LEU A 68 -3.38 -10.33 -8.28
C LEU A 68 -4.77 -10.90 -8.52
N VAL A 69 -5.24 -11.79 -7.63
CA VAL A 69 -6.61 -12.32 -7.69
C VAL A 69 -7.65 -11.20 -7.57
N HIS A 70 -7.47 -10.30 -6.61
CA HIS A 70 -8.39 -9.16 -6.45
C HIS A 70 -8.29 -8.14 -7.57
N ALA A 71 -7.08 -7.92 -8.11
CA ALA A 71 -6.92 -7.05 -9.28
C ALA A 71 -7.64 -7.62 -10.51
N ALA A 72 -7.49 -8.94 -10.75
CA ALA A 72 -8.18 -9.62 -11.84
C ALA A 72 -9.71 -9.56 -11.70
N ALA A 73 -10.22 -9.78 -10.47
CA ALA A 73 -11.65 -9.68 -10.20
C ALA A 73 -12.20 -8.28 -10.49
N ILE A 74 -11.50 -7.23 -10.04
CA ILE A 74 -11.89 -5.83 -10.28
C ILE A 74 -11.92 -5.50 -11.78
N LEU A 75 -10.87 -5.87 -12.52
CA LEU A 75 -10.80 -5.61 -13.96
C LEU A 75 -11.83 -6.43 -14.75
N ALA A 76 -12.15 -7.63 -14.29
CA ALA A 76 -13.22 -8.45 -14.89
C ALA A 76 -14.61 -7.83 -14.64
N GLU A 77 -14.85 -7.25 -13.46
CA GLU A 77 -16.09 -6.50 -13.16
C GLU A 77 -16.20 -5.21 -14.00
N GLU A 78 -15.08 -4.64 -14.43
CA GLU A 78 -15.02 -3.49 -15.36
C GLU A 78 -15.20 -3.90 -16.83
N GLY A 79 -15.39 -5.20 -17.11
CA GLY A 79 -15.73 -5.75 -18.41
C GLY A 79 -14.55 -6.37 -19.19
N HIS A 80 -13.32 -6.32 -18.67
CA HIS A 80 -12.17 -6.97 -19.30
C HIS A 80 -12.24 -8.51 -19.15
N GLU A 81 -11.69 -9.24 -20.13
CA GLU A 81 -11.55 -10.69 -20.05
C GLU A 81 -10.30 -11.04 -19.24
N CYS A 82 -10.46 -11.46 -17.98
CA CYS A 82 -9.34 -11.73 -17.08
C CYS A 82 -9.13 -13.23 -16.87
N ALA A 83 -7.93 -13.71 -17.18
CA ALA A 83 -7.49 -15.09 -17.00
C ALA A 83 -6.50 -15.21 -15.83
N LEU A 84 -6.63 -16.23 -14.98
CA LEU A 84 -5.81 -16.50 -13.81
C LEU A 84 -5.10 -17.86 -13.97
N PHE A 85 -3.77 -17.86 -13.99
CA PHE A 85 -2.95 -19.07 -13.99
C PHE A 85 -1.96 -19.08 -12.83
N GLY A 86 -1.80 -20.22 -12.16
CA GLY A 86 -0.93 -20.36 -10.99
C GLY A 86 -1.57 -19.89 -9.69
N PHE A 87 -2.89 -20.09 -9.57
CA PHE A 87 -3.70 -19.83 -8.37
C PHE A 87 -4.52 -21.04 -7.93
N ASP A 88 -4.04 -22.23 -8.24
CA ASP A 88 -4.71 -23.52 -8.03
C ASP A 88 -4.92 -23.84 -6.54
N THR A 89 -4.08 -23.34 -5.64
CA THR A 89 -4.25 -23.49 -4.20
C THR A 89 -5.15 -22.42 -3.55
N TYR A 90 -5.58 -21.41 -4.30
CA TYR A 90 -6.46 -20.37 -3.79
C TYR A 90 -7.92 -20.79 -3.92
N THR A 91 -8.60 -20.97 -2.79
CA THR A 91 -10.00 -21.43 -2.72
C THR A 91 -11.03 -20.30 -2.63
N GLY A 92 -10.56 -19.03 -2.57
CA GLY A 92 -11.46 -17.88 -2.47
C GLY A 92 -12.14 -17.51 -3.79
N ASN A 93 -13.06 -16.54 -3.71
CA ASN A 93 -13.76 -16.02 -4.86
C ASN A 93 -12.81 -15.24 -5.79
N VAL A 94 -12.96 -15.40 -7.09
CA VAL A 94 -12.20 -14.72 -8.15
C VAL A 94 -13.06 -13.70 -8.94
N GLY A 95 -14.30 -13.46 -8.49
CA GLY A 95 -15.25 -12.60 -9.21
C GLY A 95 -15.60 -13.19 -10.58
N SER A 96 -15.63 -12.35 -11.60
CA SER A 96 -15.87 -12.71 -13.00
C SER A 96 -14.59 -13.15 -13.75
N ALA A 97 -13.43 -13.23 -13.09
CA ALA A 97 -12.21 -13.72 -13.71
C ALA A 97 -12.24 -15.24 -13.87
N THR A 98 -11.60 -15.74 -14.93
CA THR A 98 -11.58 -17.17 -15.28
C THR A 98 -10.28 -17.82 -14.80
N ARG A 99 -10.37 -18.97 -14.13
CA ARG A 99 -9.22 -19.81 -13.80
C ARG A 99 -8.85 -20.66 -15.00
N CYS A 100 -7.57 -20.70 -15.34
CA CYS A 100 -7.04 -21.53 -16.42
C CYS A 100 -6.18 -22.66 -15.84
N ASP A 101 -6.32 -23.85 -16.38
CA ASP A 101 -5.57 -25.05 -15.97
C ASP A 101 -4.19 -25.10 -16.63
N THR A 102 -4.03 -24.45 -17.80
CA THR A 102 -2.78 -24.35 -18.54
C THR A 102 -2.33 -22.91 -18.71
N LEU A 103 -1.02 -22.73 -18.88
CA LEU A 103 -0.44 -21.43 -19.16
C LEU A 103 -0.84 -20.94 -20.57
N GLU A 104 -0.93 -21.87 -21.52
CA GLU A 104 -1.33 -21.60 -22.89
C GLU A 104 -2.76 -21.02 -22.96
N ASP A 105 -3.72 -21.61 -22.23
CA ASP A 105 -5.09 -21.10 -22.16
C ASP A 105 -5.12 -19.67 -21.58
N ALA A 106 -4.36 -19.44 -20.51
CA ALA A 106 -4.31 -18.13 -19.87
C ALA A 106 -3.68 -17.04 -20.77
N LEU A 107 -2.67 -17.40 -21.55
CA LEU A 107 -1.94 -16.46 -22.41
C LEU A 107 -2.52 -16.37 -23.83
N SER A 108 -3.48 -17.25 -24.18
CA SER A 108 -4.09 -17.26 -25.51
C SER A 108 -4.73 -15.89 -25.84
N LEU A 109 -4.14 -15.22 -26.84
CA LEU A 109 -4.58 -13.89 -27.30
C LEU A 109 -4.56 -12.80 -26.20
N ALA A 110 -3.71 -12.94 -25.18
CA ALA A 110 -3.58 -11.94 -24.14
C ALA A 110 -2.99 -10.62 -24.69
N ASP A 111 -3.73 -9.52 -24.54
CA ASP A 111 -3.23 -8.17 -24.81
C ASP A 111 -2.24 -7.74 -23.72
N VAL A 112 -2.45 -8.20 -22.47
CA VAL A 112 -1.67 -7.83 -21.30
C VAL A 112 -1.35 -9.05 -20.43
N VAL A 113 -0.11 -9.16 -20.00
CA VAL A 113 0.31 -10.15 -19.00
C VAL A 113 0.75 -9.42 -17.72
N VAL A 114 0.10 -9.71 -16.60
CA VAL A 114 0.39 -9.12 -15.30
C VAL A 114 1.14 -10.13 -14.43
N LEU A 115 2.36 -9.78 -14.04
CA LEU A 115 3.22 -10.58 -13.18
C LEU A 115 3.30 -10.00 -11.75
N PRO A 116 3.63 -10.82 -10.74
CA PRO A 116 3.61 -10.43 -9.33
C PRO A 116 4.69 -9.41 -8.92
N LEU A 117 4.67 -9.04 -7.65
CA LEU A 117 5.70 -8.22 -6.98
C LEU A 117 6.31 -8.99 -5.78
N PRO A 118 7.57 -9.40 -5.87
CA PRO A 118 8.41 -9.37 -7.07
C PRO A 118 7.93 -10.36 -8.13
N ALA A 119 8.21 -10.09 -9.42
CA ALA A 119 7.87 -11.01 -10.49
C ALA A 119 8.67 -12.32 -10.36
N THR A 120 9.95 -12.18 -10.03
CA THR A 120 10.89 -13.28 -9.80
C THR A 120 11.91 -12.87 -8.73
N CYS A 121 12.49 -13.87 -8.05
CA CYS A 121 13.61 -13.70 -7.13
C CYS A 121 14.92 -14.29 -7.67
N ASP A 122 14.84 -15.28 -8.54
CA ASP A 122 15.97 -16.03 -9.10
C ASP A 122 16.24 -15.75 -10.59
N GLY A 123 15.31 -15.05 -11.25
CA GLY A 123 15.37 -14.78 -12.69
C GLY A 123 14.89 -15.92 -13.56
N ILE A 124 14.42 -17.01 -12.98
CA ILE A 124 14.01 -18.24 -13.68
C ILE A 124 12.52 -18.49 -13.43
N THR A 125 12.11 -18.42 -12.16
CA THR A 125 10.75 -18.78 -11.74
C THR A 125 9.92 -17.56 -11.37
N VAL A 126 8.63 -17.59 -11.71
CA VAL A 126 7.66 -16.60 -11.26
C VAL A 126 7.33 -16.82 -9.79
N GLN A 127 7.20 -15.75 -9.04
CA GLN A 127 6.73 -15.83 -7.65
C GLN A 127 5.24 -16.19 -7.61
N ALA A 128 4.93 -17.45 -7.32
CA ALA A 128 3.57 -17.98 -7.35
C ALA A 128 3.21 -18.74 -6.05
N PRO A 129 3.12 -18.04 -4.89
CA PRO A 129 2.84 -18.69 -3.60
C PRO A 129 1.45 -19.34 -3.51
N LEU A 130 0.58 -19.10 -4.48
CA LEU A 130 -0.76 -19.70 -4.59
C LEU A 130 -0.83 -20.77 -5.67
N SER A 131 0.32 -21.20 -6.21
CA SER A 131 0.44 -22.30 -7.16
C SER A 131 1.12 -23.52 -6.53
N ALA A 132 0.62 -24.70 -6.83
CA ALA A 132 1.30 -25.96 -6.53
C ALA A 132 2.40 -26.27 -7.56
N LYS A 133 2.38 -25.60 -8.73
CA LYS A 133 3.32 -25.80 -9.83
C LYS A 133 4.36 -24.67 -9.84
N CYS A 134 5.58 -25.03 -10.26
CA CYS A 134 6.59 -24.05 -10.64
C CYS A 134 6.23 -23.46 -12.01
N ILE A 135 6.32 -22.15 -12.17
CA ILE A 135 6.01 -21.45 -13.42
C ILE A 135 7.33 -20.81 -13.90
N LEU A 136 7.78 -21.15 -15.09
CA LEU A 136 9.01 -20.61 -15.65
C LEU A 136 8.73 -19.31 -16.42
N LEU A 137 9.60 -18.32 -16.27
CA LEU A 137 9.53 -17.08 -17.04
C LEU A 137 9.66 -17.31 -18.54
N ASP A 138 10.56 -18.21 -18.94
CA ASP A 138 10.80 -18.52 -20.35
C ASP A 138 9.57 -19.13 -21.01
N GLU A 139 8.77 -19.95 -20.27
CA GLU A 139 7.50 -20.48 -20.78
C GLU A 139 6.51 -19.35 -21.07
N ILE A 140 6.42 -18.34 -20.19
CA ILE A 140 5.58 -17.16 -20.46
C ILE A 140 6.06 -16.45 -21.73
N PHE A 141 7.36 -16.24 -21.86
CA PHE A 141 7.94 -15.51 -22.97
C PHE A 141 7.78 -16.21 -24.34
N THR A 142 7.60 -17.54 -24.37
CA THR A 142 7.31 -18.26 -25.61
C THR A 142 5.88 -18.02 -26.13
N HIS A 143 4.96 -17.60 -25.25
CA HIS A 143 3.54 -17.38 -25.57
C HIS A 143 3.19 -15.90 -25.78
N VAL A 144 4.09 -14.95 -25.53
CA VAL A 144 3.83 -13.53 -25.73
C VAL A 144 4.25 -13.07 -27.14
N SER A 145 3.46 -12.19 -27.74
CA SER A 145 3.75 -11.56 -29.01
C SER A 145 4.34 -10.15 -28.83
N ARG A 146 4.79 -9.53 -29.92
CA ARG A 146 5.26 -8.13 -29.90
C ARG A 146 4.18 -7.13 -29.48
N ASP A 147 2.92 -7.47 -29.69
CA ASP A 147 1.78 -6.63 -29.36
C ASP A 147 1.35 -6.78 -27.88
N THR A 148 1.83 -7.85 -27.21
CA THR A 148 1.54 -8.12 -25.80
C THR A 148 2.29 -7.14 -24.90
N LEU A 149 1.58 -6.54 -23.95
CA LEU A 149 2.18 -5.72 -22.89
C LEU A 149 2.45 -6.57 -21.66
N ILE A 150 3.68 -6.60 -21.17
CA ILE A 150 4.02 -7.21 -19.89
C ILE A 150 4.04 -6.13 -18.81
N VAL A 151 3.21 -6.27 -17.78
CA VAL A 151 3.17 -5.39 -16.61
C VAL A 151 3.64 -6.19 -15.40
N TYR A 152 4.80 -5.85 -14.83
CA TYR A 152 5.45 -6.67 -13.82
C TYR A 152 5.88 -5.88 -12.59
N GLY A 153 5.93 -6.55 -11.43
CA GLY A 153 6.50 -6.01 -10.22
C GLY A 153 8.00 -6.27 -10.17
N GLY A 154 8.80 -5.21 -10.25
CA GLY A 154 10.24 -5.30 -10.12
C GLY A 154 10.67 -5.79 -8.74
N GLY A 155 11.94 -6.16 -8.62
CA GLY A 155 12.58 -6.65 -7.41
C GLY A 155 14.09 -6.54 -7.53
N CYS A 156 14.81 -7.48 -6.93
CA CYS A 156 16.29 -7.55 -7.01
C CYS A 156 16.81 -7.96 -8.40
N PHE A 157 15.92 -8.52 -9.23
CA PHE A 157 16.26 -9.03 -10.55
C PHE A 157 15.85 -8.05 -11.66
N LYS A 158 16.72 -7.84 -12.65
CA LYS A 158 16.47 -6.96 -13.78
C LYS A 158 15.72 -7.72 -14.88
N MET A 159 14.39 -7.74 -14.74
CA MET A 159 13.47 -8.42 -15.65
C MET A 159 13.61 -7.94 -17.11
N GLU A 160 13.93 -6.67 -17.31
CA GLU A 160 14.06 -6.04 -18.64
C GLU A 160 15.07 -6.73 -19.56
N LYS A 161 16.03 -7.42 -18.96
CA LYS A 161 17.07 -8.15 -19.73
C LYS A 161 16.60 -9.49 -20.30
N HIS A 162 15.46 -9.99 -19.80
CA HIS A 162 14.91 -11.32 -20.14
C HIS A 162 13.67 -11.22 -21.02
N VAL A 163 13.05 -10.04 -21.08
CA VAL A 163 11.90 -9.79 -21.96
C VAL A 163 12.36 -9.93 -23.42
N PRO A 164 11.60 -10.67 -24.26
CA PRO A 164 11.95 -10.85 -25.66
C PRO A 164 12.05 -9.53 -26.40
N CYS A 165 12.96 -9.48 -27.38
CA CYS A 165 13.17 -8.28 -28.20
C CYS A 165 11.89 -7.87 -28.92
N GLY A 166 11.49 -6.60 -28.76
CA GLY A 166 10.30 -6.04 -29.36
C GLY A 166 9.03 -6.19 -28.53
N VAL A 167 9.05 -6.88 -27.39
CA VAL A 167 7.95 -6.92 -26.42
C VAL A 167 8.08 -5.76 -25.46
N THR A 168 6.98 -5.02 -25.26
CA THR A 168 6.95 -3.92 -24.27
C THR A 168 6.76 -4.46 -22.86
N ALA A 169 7.60 -4.03 -21.93
CA ALA A 169 7.46 -4.40 -20.51
C ALA A 169 7.52 -3.17 -19.60
N VAL A 170 6.58 -3.06 -18.67
CA VAL A 170 6.47 -1.94 -17.73
C VAL A 170 6.58 -2.43 -16.30
N ASN A 171 7.55 -1.88 -15.57
CA ASN A 171 7.73 -2.16 -14.15
C ASN A 171 6.78 -1.26 -13.31
N TYR A 172 5.62 -1.81 -12.91
CA TYR A 172 4.68 -1.02 -12.10
C TYR A 172 5.22 -0.69 -10.70
N ALA A 173 6.11 -1.52 -10.16
CA ALA A 173 6.69 -1.25 -8.84
C ALA A 173 7.68 -0.07 -8.83
N ALA A 174 8.21 0.33 -9.99
CA ALA A 174 9.05 1.53 -10.13
C ALA A 174 8.23 2.82 -10.28
N ARG A 175 6.93 2.73 -10.58
CA ARG A 175 6.06 3.89 -10.79
C ARG A 175 5.82 4.66 -9.49
N ALA A 176 5.86 5.97 -9.58
CA ALA A 176 5.68 6.86 -8.41
C ALA A 176 4.24 6.83 -7.88
N ASP A 177 3.24 6.73 -8.77
CA ASP A 177 1.82 6.60 -8.44
C ASP A 177 1.55 5.31 -7.65
N PHE A 178 1.97 4.16 -8.18
CA PHE A 178 1.87 2.88 -7.47
C PHE A 178 2.53 2.92 -6.09
N GLN A 179 3.79 3.37 -6.02
CA GLN A 179 4.53 3.43 -4.75
C GLN A 179 3.86 4.34 -3.72
N THR A 180 3.27 5.45 -4.18
CA THR A 180 2.57 6.40 -3.30
C THR A 180 1.26 5.81 -2.78
N ALA A 181 0.45 5.20 -3.66
CA ALA A 181 -0.78 4.53 -3.25
C ALA A 181 -0.50 3.34 -2.33
N ASN A 182 0.49 2.50 -2.66
CA ASN A 182 0.87 1.31 -1.89
C ASN A 182 1.50 1.64 -0.51
N ALA A 183 1.91 2.90 -0.28
CA ALA A 183 2.39 3.35 1.02
C ALA A 183 1.27 3.36 2.09
N VAL A 184 0.01 3.57 1.68
CA VAL A 184 -1.14 3.59 2.61
C VAL A 184 -1.36 2.23 3.27
N PRO A 185 -1.65 1.14 2.52
CA PRO A 185 -1.84 -0.17 3.15
C PRO A 185 -0.57 -0.68 3.84
N THR A 186 0.62 -0.25 3.43
CA THR A 186 1.88 -0.58 4.14
C THR A 186 1.91 0.07 5.52
N ALA A 187 1.59 1.35 5.62
CA ALA A 187 1.60 2.08 6.89
C ALA A 187 0.51 1.59 7.85
N GLU A 188 -0.70 1.35 7.35
CA GLU A 188 -1.80 0.81 8.14
C GLU A 188 -1.50 -0.59 8.67
N ALA A 189 -0.90 -1.46 7.84
CA ALA A 189 -0.47 -2.78 8.28
C ALA A 189 0.64 -2.74 9.33
N ALA A 190 1.57 -1.78 9.23
CA ALA A 190 2.59 -1.56 10.25
C ALA A 190 1.98 -1.13 11.58
N LEU A 191 0.95 -0.28 11.57
CA LEU A 191 0.20 0.10 12.77
C LEU A 191 -0.56 -1.08 13.37
N ALA A 192 -1.20 -1.90 12.54
CA ALA A 192 -1.89 -3.11 13.00
C ALA A 192 -0.91 -4.08 13.70
N ILE A 193 0.31 -4.24 13.17
CA ILE A 193 1.37 -5.00 13.82
C ILE A 193 1.75 -4.34 15.16
N ALA A 194 1.99 -3.04 15.18
CA ALA A 194 2.38 -2.34 16.40
C ALA A 194 1.33 -2.49 17.50
N MET A 195 0.04 -2.32 17.18
CA MET A 195 -1.07 -2.48 18.13
C MET A 195 -1.21 -3.91 18.66
N ARG A 196 -0.91 -4.92 17.84
CA ARG A 196 -0.94 -6.32 18.27
C ARG A 196 0.24 -6.70 19.16
N GLU A 197 1.42 -6.18 18.86
CA GLU A 197 2.68 -6.60 19.47
C GLU A 197 3.05 -5.78 20.74
N LEU A 198 2.47 -4.58 20.89
CA LEU A 198 2.70 -3.72 22.05
C LEU A 198 1.57 -3.88 23.06
N PRO A 199 1.88 -4.04 24.37
CA PRO A 199 0.87 -4.14 25.41
C PRO A 199 0.32 -2.77 25.88
N VAL A 200 0.54 -1.70 25.07
CA VAL A 200 0.18 -0.31 25.41
C VAL A 200 -0.50 0.36 24.22
N THR A 201 -1.29 1.38 24.49
CA THR A 201 -1.95 2.20 23.46
C THR A 201 -0.94 3.08 22.72
N LEU A 202 -1.27 3.47 21.50
CA LEU A 202 -0.46 4.42 20.72
C LEU A 202 -0.60 5.86 21.24
N ALA A 203 -1.70 6.20 21.91
CA ALA A 203 -1.93 7.54 22.47
C ALA A 203 -0.85 7.90 23.48
N GLY A 204 -0.12 8.99 23.24
CA GLY A 204 0.99 9.46 24.07
C GLY A 204 2.28 8.64 23.93
N LEU A 205 2.28 7.54 23.15
CA LEU A 205 3.44 6.68 22.99
C LEU A 205 4.55 7.41 22.21
N PRO A 206 5.81 7.43 22.71
CA PRO A 206 6.94 7.91 21.92
C PRO A 206 7.28 6.91 20.80
N VAL A 207 7.21 7.39 19.56
CA VAL A 207 7.45 6.59 18.35
C VAL A 207 8.49 7.25 17.49
N LEU A 208 9.51 6.51 17.07
CA LEU A 208 10.49 6.95 16.08
C LEU A 208 10.16 6.34 14.71
N VAL A 209 9.89 7.19 13.73
CA VAL A 209 9.79 6.80 12.32
C VAL A 209 11.10 7.16 11.63
N VAL A 210 11.84 6.12 11.23
CA VAL A 210 13.11 6.28 10.52
C VAL A 210 12.86 6.36 9.03
N GLY A 211 13.08 7.55 8.45
CA GLY A 211 12.79 7.90 7.07
C GLY A 211 11.47 8.64 6.88
N TYR A 212 11.52 9.74 6.15
CA TYR A 212 10.34 10.59 5.85
C TYR A 212 10.00 10.57 4.35
N GLY A 213 10.08 9.36 3.76
CA GLY A 213 9.63 9.07 2.40
C GLY A 213 8.12 8.84 2.29
N ARG A 214 7.67 8.18 1.21
CA ARG A 214 6.24 7.90 0.97
C ARG A 214 5.57 7.19 2.15
N ILE A 215 6.14 6.07 2.61
CA ILE A 215 5.62 5.29 3.75
C ILE A 215 5.74 6.11 5.05
N GLY A 216 6.90 6.71 5.29
CA GLY A 216 7.14 7.49 6.51
C GLY A 216 6.16 8.65 6.69
N LYS A 217 5.84 9.38 5.62
CA LYS A 217 4.85 10.48 5.63
C LYS A 217 3.45 9.99 5.99
N VAL A 218 3.00 8.88 5.41
CA VAL A 218 1.69 8.29 5.74
C VAL A 218 1.67 7.79 7.19
N LEU A 219 2.71 7.08 7.60
CA LEU A 219 2.83 6.53 8.94
C LEU A 219 2.83 7.63 10.02
N CYS A 220 3.61 8.70 9.83
CA CYS A 220 3.63 9.85 10.73
C CYS A 220 2.25 10.49 10.87
N ARG A 221 1.53 10.68 9.74
CA ARG A 221 0.17 11.22 9.76
C ARG A 221 -0.79 10.35 10.57
N LEU A 222 -0.76 9.04 10.37
CA LEU A 222 -1.61 8.10 11.08
C LEU A 222 -1.25 8.06 12.57
N LEU A 223 0.02 7.97 12.94
CA LEU A 223 0.49 7.97 14.33
C LEU A 223 0.08 9.25 15.07
N ASN A 224 0.22 10.42 14.42
CA ASN A 224 -0.25 11.68 14.98
C ASN A 224 -1.77 11.68 15.22
N ALA A 225 -2.56 11.11 14.29
CA ALA A 225 -4.01 10.97 14.44
C ALA A 225 -4.39 10.05 15.62
N PHE A 226 -3.57 9.05 15.94
CA PHE A 226 -3.70 8.23 17.15
C PHE A 226 -3.20 8.93 18.42
N GLY A 227 -2.68 10.15 18.33
CA GLY A 227 -2.16 10.91 19.47
C GLY A 227 -0.81 10.45 19.97
N ALA A 228 -0.01 9.74 19.17
CA ALA A 228 1.35 9.35 19.51
C ALA A 228 2.30 10.56 19.52
N LYS A 229 3.40 10.48 20.26
CA LYS A 229 4.50 11.45 20.21
C LYS A 229 5.49 11.02 19.13
N VAL A 230 5.35 11.57 17.92
CA VAL A 230 6.08 11.11 16.74
C VAL A 230 7.37 11.87 16.53
N TYR A 231 8.49 11.16 16.55
CA TYR A 231 9.79 11.62 16.06
C TYR A 231 9.95 11.13 14.62
N ALA A 232 10.17 12.05 13.68
CA ALA A 232 10.36 11.70 12.27
C ALA A 232 11.78 12.00 11.83
N SER A 233 12.52 10.99 11.34
CA SER A 233 13.88 11.21 10.90
C SER A 233 14.00 11.35 9.39
N ALA A 234 14.85 12.28 8.97
CA ALA A 234 15.22 12.48 7.58
C ALA A 234 16.68 12.98 7.46
N ARG A 235 17.23 12.87 6.25
CA ARG A 235 18.58 13.39 5.93
C ARG A 235 18.52 14.82 5.41
N LYS A 236 17.45 15.16 4.68
CA LYS A 236 17.28 16.49 4.08
C LYS A 236 16.57 17.42 5.06
N SER A 237 17.10 18.65 5.21
CA SER A 237 16.48 19.68 6.03
C SER A 237 15.06 20.04 5.60
N GLU A 238 14.78 20.04 4.30
CA GLU A 238 13.45 20.26 3.76
C GLU A 238 12.43 19.24 4.30
N ASP A 239 12.77 17.94 4.26
CA ASP A 239 11.89 16.89 4.79
C ASP A 239 11.66 17.04 6.31
N LEU A 240 12.67 17.52 7.06
CA LEU A 240 12.55 17.80 8.50
C LEU A 240 11.61 18.97 8.78
N VAL A 241 11.67 20.04 7.98
CA VAL A 241 10.73 21.16 8.08
C VAL A 241 9.31 20.69 7.81
N ILE A 242 9.10 19.90 6.73
CA ILE A 242 7.78 19.33 6.39
C ILE A 242 7.26 18.43 7.52
N ALA A 243 8.13 17.60 8.10
CA ALA A 243 7.77 16.77 9.25
C ALA A 243 7.33 17.59 10.46
N GLY A 244 8.02 18.69 10.75
CA GLY A 244 7.64 19.64 11.81
C GLY A 244 6.27 20.28 11.58
N ILE A 245 6.01 20.76 10.36
CA ILE A 245 4.69 21.30 9.96
C ILE A 245 3.59 20.25 10.11
N ALA A 246 3.91 18.97 9.83
CA ALA A 246 2.98 17.85 10.00
C ALA A 246 2.79 17.39 11.45
N GLY A 247 3.31 18.12 12.44
CA GLY A 247 3.14 17.84 13.88
C GLY A 247 4.09 16.78 14.45
N CYS A 248 5.16 16.43 13.73
CA CYS A 248 6.20 15.54 14.24
C CYS A 248 7.36 16.33 14.87
N THR A 249 8.10 15.70 15.76
CA THR A 249 9.41 16.21 16.21
C THR A 249 10.47 15.78 15.19
N PRO A 250 11.08 16.71 14.43
CA PRO A 250 12.03 16.35 13.39
C PRO A 250 13.39 15.98 14.00
N VAL A 251 14.05 14.97 13.44
CA VAL A 251 15.35 14.48 13.87
C VAL A 251 16.22 14.16 12.66
N TYR A 252 17.47 14.59 12.64
CA TYR A 252 18.40 14.12 11.62
C TYR A 252 18.67 12.62 11.77
N THR A 253 18.71 11.88 10.65
CA THR A 253 18.92 10.42 10.66
C THR A 253 20.18 10.02 11.42
N ASP A 254 21.25 10.83 11.37
CA ASP A 254 22.51 10.58 12.07
C ASP A 254 22.42 10.84 13.59
N CYS A 255 21.31 11.43 14.05
CA CYS A 255 21.06 11.74 15.46
C CYS A 255 20.01 10.84 16.12
N ILE A 256 19.50 9.81 15.44
CA ILE A 256 18.42 8.95 15.98
C ILE A 256 18.83 8.19 17.24
N SER A 257 20.13 7.89 17.43
CA SER A 257 20.62 7.24 18.66
C SER A 257 20.33 8.05 19.92
N LYS A 258 20.25 9.38 19.83
CA LYS A 258 20.01 10.27 20.97
C LYS A 258 18.59 10.16 21.52
N ILE A 259 17.63 9.69 20.70
CA ILE A 259 16.20 9.59 21.06
C ILE A 259 15.67 8.16 21.04
N ALA A 260 16.44 7.21 20.50
CA ALA A 260 16.03 5.82 20.39
C ALA A 260 15.67 5.20 21.76
N GLY A 261 16.37 5.63 22.83
CA GLY A 261 16.12 5.19 24.21
C GLY A 261 14.80 5.68 24.82
N ASP A 262 14.20 6.74 24.27
CA ASP A 262 12.91 7.25 24.74
C ASP A 262 11.74 6.57 24.04
N CYS A 263 11.98 5.96 22.87
CA CYS A 263 10.94 5.39 22.03
C CYS A 263 10.60 3.94 22.42
N ARG A 264 9.30 3.63 22.46
CA ARG A 264 8.76 2.28 22.66
C ARG A 264 8.44 1.57 21.34
N LEU A 265 8.33 2.33 20.26
CA LEU A 265 8.15 1.85 18.91
C LEU A 265 9.15 2.56 17.98
N ILE A 266 9.89 1.78 17.21
CA ILE A 266 10.75 2.27 16.15
C ILE A 266 10.32 1.61 14.85
N VAL A 267 9.98 2.41 13.83
CA VAL A 267 9.58 1.89 12.52
C VAL A 267 10.56 2.39 11.47
N ASN A 268 11.34 1.49 10.91
CA ASN A 268 12.26 1.82 9.83
C ASN A 268 11.60 1.68 8.47
N THR A 269 11.80 2.70 7.62
CA THR A 269 11.33 2.72 6.22
C THR A 269 12.48 2.89 5.21
N VAL A 270 13.73 2.95 5.70
CA VAL A 270 14.93 3.21 4.89
C VAL A 270 15.63 1.90 4.53
N PRO A 271 15.79 1.56 3.23
CA PRO A 271 16.46 0.33 2.79
C PRO A 271 17.99 0.46 2.80
N LYS A 272 18.54 0.96 3.90
CA LYS A 272 19.98 1.10 4.17
C LYS A 272 20.21 0.89 5.66
N PRO A 273 21.37 0.37 6.10
CA PRO A 273 21.65 0.05 7.50
C PRO A 273 21.76 1.32 8.36
N VAL A 274 20.62 1.89 8.76
CA VAL A 274 20.53 3.11 9.60
C VAL A 274 20.20 2.80 11.05
N VAL A 275 19.56 1.66 11.35
CA VAL A 275 19.27 1.20 12.71
C VAL A 275 20.27 0.08 13.07
N GLY A 276 21.53 0.46 13.14
CA GLY A 276 22.64 -0.44 13.47
C GLY A 276 22.90 -0.59 14.97
N ALA A 277 23.93 -1.36 15.33
CA ALA A 277 24.31 -1.67 16.71
C ALA A 277 24.40 -0.42 17.60
N GLN A 278 24.96 0.70 17.09
CA GLN A 278 25.10 1.94 17.83
C GLN A 278 23.74 2.53 18.25
N VAL A 279 22.72 2.47 17.39
CA VAL A 279 21.36 2.92 17.72
C VAL A 279 20.69 1.95 18.67
N LEU A 280 20.80 0.65 18.37
CA LEU A 280 20.18 -0.44 19.15
C LEU A 280 20.70 -0.51 20.58
N ALA A 281 21.96 -0.13 20.83
CA ALA A 281 22.53 -0.06 22.19
C ALA A 281 21.78 0.90 23.13
N HIS A 282 21.03 1.86 22.59
CA HIS A 282 20.21 2.80 23.36
C HIS A 282 18.75 2.37 23.48
N VAL A 283 18.29 1.43 22.65
CA VAL A 283 16.88 1.00 22.59
C VAL A 283 16.54 0.16 23.83
N LYS A 284 15.40 0.44 24.45
CA LYS A 284 14.90 -0.33 25.59
C LYS A 284 14.50 -1.74 25.18
N LYS A 285 14.69 -2.72 26.07
CA LYS A 285 14.34 -4.13 25.82
C LYS A 285 12.85 -4.37 25.60
N ASP A 286 12.01 -3.50 26.15
CA ASP A 286 10.54 -3.54 26.00
C ASP A 286 10.04 -2.74 24.79
N ALA A 287 10.93 -2.20 23.97
CA ALA A 287 10.59 -1.55 22.71
C ALA A 287 10.40 -2.57 21.59
N LEU A 288 9.58 -2.19 20.60
CA LEU A 288 9.37 -2.92 19.38
C LEU A 288 10.05 -2.18 18.21
N VAL A 289 10.82 -2.90 17.41
CA VAL A 289 11.41 -2.39 16.18
C VAL A 289 10.79 -3.10 14.98
N ILE A 290 10.20 -2.35 14.05
CA ILE A 290 9.60 -2.87 12.81
C ILE A 290 10.40 -2.35 11.63
N ASP A 291 10.91 -3.25 10.79
CA ASP A 291 11.55 -2.89 9.52
C ASP A 291 10.58 -3.10 8.36
N LEU A 292 10.18 -2.01 7.70
CA LEU A 292 9.32 -2.02 6.51
C LEU A 292 10.13 -1.95 5.21
N ALA A 293 11.43 -1.75 5.31
CA ALA A 293 12.28 -1.58 4.15
C ALA A 293 12.45 -2.89 3.38
N SER A 294 12.49 -2.77 2.05
CA SER A 294 12.84 -3.89 1.18
C SER A 294 14.27 -4.38 1.45
N LYS A 295 14.58 -5.60 1.01
CA LYS A 295 15.95 -6.15 1.14
C LYS A 295 16.98 -5.18 0.57
N PRO A 296 18.12 -4.99 1.25
CA PRO A 296 18.64 -5.74 2.39
C PRO A 296 18.05 -5.34 3.76
N GLY A 297 17.12 -4.40 3.86
CA GLY A 297 16.60 -3.87 5.10
C GLY A 297 17.43 -2.70 5.66
N GLY A 298 17.05 -2.20 6.82
CA GLY A 298 17.76 -1.08 7.45
C GLY A 298 18.02 -1.27 8.95
N VAL A 299 17.63 -2.44 9.50
CA VAL A 299 17.84 -2.82 10.90
C VAL A 299 18.89 -3.92 10.96
N ASP A 300 19.82 -3.80 11.89
CA ASP A 300 20.77 -4.86 12.23
C ASP A 300 20.09 -5.88 13.16
N PHE A 301 19.53 -6.93 12.58
CA PHE A 301 18.78 -7.97 13.28
C PHE A 301 19.64 -8.79 14.23
N GLU A 302 20.92 -9.00 13.90
CA GLU A 302 21.84 -9.75 14.78
C GLU A 302 22.19 -8.91 16.03
N ALA A 303 22.50 -7.64 15.85
CA ALA A 303 22.72 -6.73 16.97
C ALA A 303 21.47 -6.58 17.84
N ALA A 304 20.29 -6.47 17.23
CA ALA A 304 19.03 -6.38 17.96
C ALA A 304 18.76 -7.65 18.79
N LYS A 305 18.99 -8.82 18.21
CA LYS A 305 18.88 -10.13 18.89
C LYS A 305 19.84 -10.23 20.08
N ALA A 306 21.10 -9.82 19.88
CA ALA A 306 22.10 -9.81 20.95
C ALA A 306 21.72 -8.85 22.09
N ALA A 307 21.08 -7.72 21.78
CA ALA A 307 20.58 -6.75 22.75
C ALA A 307 19.23 -7.17 23.41
N GLY A 308 18.60 -8.26 22.96
CA GLY A 308 17.32 -8.75 23.47
C GLY A 308 16.13 -7.86 23.07
N ILE A 309 16.23 -7.15 21.95
CA ILE A 309 15.20 -6.25 21.43
C ILE A 309 14.29 -7.02 20.47
N LYS A 310 12.98 -6.89 20.65
CA LYS A 310 11.99 -7.48 19.76
C LYS A 310 12.00 -6.76 18.41
N THR A 311 12.33 -7.49 17.34
CA THR A 311 12.39 -6.97 15.97
C THR A 311 11.54 -7.78 15.02
N LEU A 312 10.89 -7.08 14.06
CA LEU A 312 10.07 -7.70 13.02
C LEU A 312 10.46 -7.12 11.65
N TRP A 313 10.83 -8.00 10.72
CA TRP A 313 11.00 -7.60 9.32
C TRP A 313 9.71 -7.85 8.56
N ALA A 314 8.97 -6.79 8.27
CA ALA A 314 7.61 -6.86 7.79
C ALA A 314 7.53 -6.61 6.27
N LEU A 315 7.90 -7.62 5.49
CA LEU A 315 7.87 -7.58 4.04
C LEU A 315 6.50 -7.98 3.46
N GLY A 316 6.12 -7.33 2.35
CA GLY A 316 4.94 -7.68 1.57
C GLY A 316 3.61 -7.43 2.29
N LEU A 317 3.58 -6.49 3.23
CA LEU A 317 2.43 -6.18 4.08
C LEU A 317 1.13 -5.92 3.30
N PRO A 318 1.10 -5.11 2.21
CA PRO A 318 -0.13 -4.85 1.49
C PRO A 318 -0.84 -6.13 1.01
N GLY A 319 -0.10 -7.05 0.42
CA GLY A 319 -0.68 -8.32 -0.06
C GLY A 319 -1.10 -9.29 1.03
N LYS A 320 -0.41 -9.25 2.19
CA LYS A 320 -0.68 -10.14 3.33
C LYS A 320 -1.86 -9.67 4.17
N VAL A 321 -1.96 -8.35 4.41
CA VAL A 321 -2.92 -7.77 5.36
C VAL A 321 -4.13 -7.17 4.66
N PHE A 322 -3.92 -6.46 3.56
CA PHE A 322 -4.96 -5.74 2.82
C PHE A 322 -4.99 -6.11 1.32
N PRO A 323 -5.15 -7.41 0.98
CA PRO A 323 -5.05 -7.87 -0.41
C PRO A 323 -6.08 -7.23 -1.35
N VAL A 324 -7.28 -6.90 -0.87
CA VAL A 324 -8.32 -6.22 -1.66
C VAL A 324 -7.89 -4.81 -2.04
N SER A 325 -7.47 -4.00 -1.05
CA SER A 325 -7.00 -2.63 -1.31
C SER A 325 -5.74 -2.60 -2.18
N ALA A 326 -4.82 -3.53 -1.93
CA ALA A 326 -3.60 -3.65 -2.72
C ALA A 326 -3.88 -4.16 -4.15
N GLY A 327 -4.89 -5.02 -4.32
CA GLY A 327 -5.38 -5.46 -5.62
C GLY A 327 -6.00 -4.31 -6.42
N LYS A 328 -6.81 -3.46 -5.76
CA LYS A 328 -7.36 -2.26 -6.40
C LYS A 328 -6.25 -1.31 -6.86
N ILE A 329 -5.24 -1.05 -6.03
CA ILE A 329 -4.09 -0.22 -6.42
C ILE A 329 -3.38 -0.80 -7.64
N LEU A 330 -3.24 -2.12 -7.72
CA LEU A 330 -2.64 -2.80 -8.87
C LEU A 330 -3.52 -2.66 -10.12
N ALA A 331 -4.83 -2.89 -10.01
CA ALA A 331 -5.78 -2.73 -11.11
C ALA A 331 -5.75 -1.30 -11.67
N ASP A 332 -5.87 -0.30 -10.80
CA ASP A 332 -5.81 1.13 -11.19
C ASP A 332 -4.47 1.46 -11.88
N THR A 333 -3.36 0.86 -11.42
CA THR A 333 -2.04 1.06 -12.04
C THR A 333 -1.96 0.41 -13.42
N VAL A 334 -2.51 -0.79 -13.61
CA VAL A 334 -2.57 -1.46 -14.92
C VAL A 334 -3.36 -0.60 -15.92
N LEU A 335 -4.52 -0.08 -15.52
CA LEU A 335 -5.33 0.81 -16.34
C LEU A 335 -4.58 2.11 -16.70
N THR A 336 -3.85 2.69 -15.74
CA THR A 336 -3.04 3.89 -15.99
C THR A 336 -1.95 3.62 -17.04
N VAL A 337 -1.24 2.49 -16.93
CA VAL A 337 -0.23 2.09 -17.92
C VAL A 337 -0.83 1.90 -19.31
N LEU A 338 -2.03 1.32 -19.39
CA LEU A 338 -2.74 1.11 -20.64
C LEU A 338 -3.19 2.44 -21.29
N ALA A 339 -3.71 3.36 -20.48
CA ALA A 339 -4.11 4.69 -20.96
C ALA A 339 -2.92 5.48 -21.52
N GLU A 340 -1.79 5.50 -20.81
CA GLU A 340 -0.56 6.18 -21.27
C GLU A 340 -0.04 5.61 -22.60
N ARG A 341 -0.16 4.28 -22.79
CA ARG A 341 0.23 3.64 -24.05
C ARG A 341 -0.70 4.02 -25.22
N SER A 342 -1.99 4.14 -24.95
CA SER A 342 -2.98 4.56 -25.98
C SER A 342 -2.75 5.99 -26.47
N ASP A 343 -2.23 6.87 -25.60
CA ASP A 343 -1.93 8.27 -25.92
C ASP A 343 -0.55 8.47 -26.59
N GLY A 344 0.19 7.40 -26.85
CA GLY A 344 1.51 7.46 -27.46
C GLY A 344 2.61 8.03 -26.57
N ASN A 345 2.40 8.06 -25.23
CA ASN A 345 3.33 8.60 -24.22
C ASN A 345 4.21 7.53 -23.53
N CYS A 346 4.31 6.33 -24.08
CA CYS A 346 5.20 5.27 -23.59
C CYS A 346 6.23 4.85 -24.61
#